data_045144aa900c554517256466fac0af47
#
_entry.id   045144aa900c554517256466fac0af47
#
_cell.length_a   1.000
_cell.length_b   1.000
_cell.length_c   1.000
_cell.angle_alpha   90.00
_cell.angle_beta   90.00
_cell.angle_gamma   90.00
#
_symmetry.space_group_name_H-M   'P 1'
#
loop_
_entity.id
_entity.type
_entity.pdbx_description
1 polymer ?
#
loop_
_entity_poly.entity_id
_entity_poly.type
_entity_poly.pdbx_seq_one_letter_code
_entity_poly.pdbx_strand_id
1 'polypeptide(L)'
;MKARLKFSKCGSMRFIGHLDVMRYFQKAFRRAGIPISYSQGFSPHQLMSFASPLGIGLSSDAEYMDLTLDDCKDPVEMVARMNAQMNEEIRVQELTILSEKAKPSMAMLAACDYMVAVKAGKESFLLPEQFGQTGKYASLEELLTAFLAQDQIEILKKTKRSESLVNIRENIYVLSHNKNQFEAATRGHGTISCLDGSSDTPILYMQLTAGSIVNIKPELVLQALADFVGQNYDPLAYQIHRMEMYGDADGKKGEVHTMNSEIPCRLVPLSSLNATKQ
;
A
#
# COMPACT_ATOMS: atom_id res chain seq x y z
N MET A 1 -24.07 -1.07 -11.50
CA MET A 1 -23.26 -2.23 -11.05
C MET A 1 -22.00 -1.74 -10.32
N LYS A 2 -21.51 -2.48 -9.33
CA LYS A 2 -20.28 -2.13 -8.62
C LYS A 2 -19.08 -2.80 -9.27
N ALA A 3 -17.95 -2.10 -9.33
CA ALA A 3 -16.70 -2.64 -9.86
C ALA A 3 -15.52 -2.16 -8.99
N ARG A 4 -14.44 -2.92 -8.99
CA ARG A 4 -13.16 -2.56 -8.35
C ARG A 4 -12.08 -2.53 -9.40
N LEU A 5 -11.36 -1.43 -9.43
CA LEU A 5 -10.27 -1.18 -10.33
C LEU A 5 -8.96 -1.30 -9.56
N LYS A 6 -8.01 -2.09 -10.07
CA LYS A 6 -6.62 -2.15 -9.61
C LYS A 6 -5.75 -1.36 -10.58
N PHE A 7 -4.85 -0.51 -10.06
CA PHE A 7 -3.94 0.29 -10.88
C PHE A 7 -2.59 0.50 -10.21
N SER A 8 -1.57 0.79 -11.03
CA SER A 8 -0.25 1.18 -10.58
C SER A 8 -0.05 2.69 -10.67
N LYS A 9 0.89 3.21 -9.87
CA LYS A 9 1.31 4.62 -9.87
C LYS A 9 2.83 4.69 -9.67
N CYS A 10 3.55 5.15 -10.69
CA CYS A 10 5.01 5.19 -10.68
C CYS A 10 5.57 6.47 -11.29
N GLY A 11 6.85 6.48 -11.60
CA GLY A 11 7.55 7.55 -12.27
C GLY A 11 7.35 8.91 -11.62
N SER A 12 7.14 9.95 -12.43
CA SER A 12 6.86 11.31 -11.98
C SER A 12 5.48 11.46 -11.34
N MET A 13 4.53 10.58 -11.68
CA MET A 13 3.18 10.61 -11.13
C MET A 13 3.15 10.29 -9.62
N ARG A 14 4.23 9.74 -9.03
CA ARG A 14 4.35 9.57 -7.58
C ARG A 14 4.28 10.90 -6.81
N PHE A 15 4.61 12.02 -7.45
CA PHE A 15 4.65 13.34 -6.83
C PHE A 15 3.32 14.10 -6.86
N ILE A 16 2.29 13.57 -7.54
CA ILE A 16 0.95 14.18 -7.50
C ILE A 16 0.14 13.70 -6.30
N GLY A 17 -0.64 14.62 -5.72
CA GLY A 17 -1.50 14.36 -4.56
C GLY A 17 -2.76 13.59 -4.92
N HIS A 18 -3.44 13.05 -3.90
CA HIS A 18 -4.65 12.24 -4.04
C HIS A 18 -5.76 12.95 -4.85
N LEU A 19 -6.00 14.23 -4.62
CA LEU A 19 -7.04 14.98 -5.35
C LEU A 19 -6.71 15.13 -6.84
N ASP A 20 -5.45 15.23 -7.18
CA ASP A 20 -5.02 15.33 -8.58
C ASP A 20 -5.09 13.97 -9.27
N VAL A 21 -4.77 12.87 -8.56
CA VAL A 21 -5.01 11.50 -9.06
C VAL A 21 -6.50 11.30 -9.33
N MET A 22 -7.37 11.73 -8.40
CA MET A 22 -8.82 11.63 -8.59
C MET A 22 -9.28 12.41 -9.84
N ARG A 23 -8.83 13.66 -10.01
CA ARG A 23 -9.13 14.49 -11.18
C ARG A 23 -8.59 13.89 -12.48
N TYR A 24 -7.40 13.29 -12.41
CA TYR A 24 -6.78 12.58 -13.53
C TYR A 24 -7.68 11.44 -14.02
N PHE A 25 -8.14 10.57 -13.12
CA PHE A 25 -9.07 9.48 -13.44
C PHE A 25 -10.40 9.99 -13.97
N GLN A 26 -10.98 11.02 -13.37
CA GLN A 26 -12.23 11.62 -13.85
C GLN A 26 -12.14 12.08 -15.32
N LYS A 27 -11.01 12.69 -15.69
CA LYS A 27 -10.75 13.13 -17.06
C LYS A 27 -10.47 11.95 -17.99
N ALA A 28 -9.71 10.94 -17.54
CA ALA A 28 -9.42 9.75 -18.31
C ALA A 28 -10.67 8.95 -18.61
N PHE A 29 -11.54 8.71 -17.63
CA PHE A 29 -12.81 8.01 -17.80
C PHE A 29 -13.75 8.72 -18.79
N ARG A 30 -13.81 10.05 -18.72
CA ARG A 30 -14.59 10.86 -19.68
C ARG A 30 -14.06 10.72 -21.10
N ARG A 31 -12.75 10.81 -21.31
CA ARG A 31 -12.13 10.65 -22.65
C ARG A 31 -12.31 9.22 -23.19
N ALA A 32 -12.19 8.22 -22.32
CA ALA A 32 -12.37 6.81 -22.68
C ALA A 32 -13.83 6.42 -22.88
N GLY A 33 -14.81 7.31 -22.61
CA GLY A 33 -16.24 7.01 -22.70
C GLY A 33 -16.66 5.89 -21.72
N ILE A 34 -16.06 5.85 -20.52
CA ILE A 34 -16.43 4.86 -19.50
C ILE A 34 -17.81 5.23 -18.95
N PRO A 35 -18.77 4.29 -18.90
CA PRO A 35 -20.12 4.53 -18.41
C PRO A 35 -20.16 4.55 -16.87
N ILE A 36 -19.45 5.52 -16.27
CA ILE A 36 -19.42 5.70 -14.83
C ILE A 36 -20.66 6.46 -14.37
N SER A 37 -21.31 5.95 -13.32
CA SER A 37 -22.48 6.58 -12.71
C SER A 37 -22.13 7.86 -11.97
N TYR A 38 -23.09 8.78 -11.90
CA TYR A 38 -22.94 10.06 -11.19
C TYR A 38 -23.84 10.13 -9.97
N SER A 39 -23.40 10.89 -8.97
CA SER A 39 -24.25 11.22 -7.82
C SER A 39 -25.45 12.04 -8.22
N GLN A 40 -26.52 11.93 -7.43
CA GLN A 40 -27.72 12.78 -7.58
C GLN A 40 -27.49 14.16 -6.93
N GLY A 41 -28.26 15.15 -7.36
CA GLY A 41 -28.28 16.50 -6.77
C GLY A 41 -27.70 17.58 -7.68
N PHE A 42 -27.45 18.75 -7.10
CA PHE A 42 -27.07 19.97 -7.85
C PHE A 42 -25.62 19.98 -8.36
N SER A 43 -24.75 19.15 -7.83
CA SER A 43 -23.34 19.05 -8.23
C SER A 43 -22.95 17.59 -8.49
N PRO A 44 -23.41 17.00 -9.62
CA PRO A 44 -23.14 15.60 -9.94
C PRO A 44 -21.63 15.33 -10.06
N HIS A 45 -21.16 14.29 -9.39
CA HIS A 45 -19.79 13.81 -9.50
C HIS A 45 -19.76 12.30 -9.75
N GLN A 46 -18.70 11.85 -10.40
CA GLN A 46 -18.50 10.42 -10.69
C GLN A 46 -18.43 9.63 -9.38
N LEU A 47 -19.17 8.52 -9.32
CA LEU A 47 -19.20 7.63 -8.15
C LEU A 47 -17.93 6.74 -8.14
N MET A 48 -16.90 7.24 -7.46
CA MET A 48 -15.61 6.60 -7.32
C MET A 48 -15.04 6.82 -5.90
N SER A 49 -14.42 5.80 -5.33
CA SER A 49 -13.77 5.90 -4.01
C SER A 49 -12.51 5.06 -3.95
N PHE A 50 -11.42 5.64 -3.44
CA PHE A 50 -10.14 4.94 -3.27
C PHE A 50 -10.14 4.12 -1.98
N ALA A 51 -9.46 2.98 -1.98
CA ALA A 51 -9.31 2.13 -0.80
C ALA A 51 -8.49 2.83 0.29
N SER A 52 -7.35 3.40 -0.09
CA SER A 52 -6.51 4.23 0.77
C SER A 52 -5.63 5.14 -0.08
N PRO A 53 -5.64 6.46 0.16
CA PRO A 53 -4.77 7.36 -0.57
C PRO A 53 -3.29 7.02 -0.39
N LEU A 54 -2.53 7.03 -1.49
CA LEU A 54 -1.08 6.90 -1.45
C LEU A 54 -0.44 8.26 -1.12
N GLY A 55 0.56 8.26 -0.25
CA GLY A 55 1.34 9.45 0.08
C GLY A 55 2.07 10.03 -1.15
N ILE A 56 2.35 11.34 -1.12
CA ILE A 56 3.17 11.99 -2.14
C ILE A 56 4.61 11.46 -2.03
N GLY A 57 5.23 11.16 -3.16
CA GLY A 57 6.57 10.60 -3.24
C GLY A 57 6.63 9.07 -3.22
N LEU A 58 5.51 8.40 -2.87
CA LEU A 58 5.40 6.95 -2.89
C LEU A 58 4.94 6.47 -4.27
N SER A 59 5.49 5.34 -4.71
CA SER A 59 5.02 4.57 -5.87
C SER A 59 4.22 3.34 -5.43
N SER A 60 3.46 2.75 -6.34
CA SER A 60 2.66 1.57 -6.03
C SER A 60 2.39 0.73 -7.26
N ASP A 61 2.42 -0.60 -7.08
CA ASP A 61 1.93 -1.58 -8.05
C ASP A 61 0.44 -1.89 -7.86
N ALA A 62 -0.12 -1.61 -6.68
CA ALA A 62 -1.48 -2.00 -6.35
C ALA A 62 -2.22 -0.93 -5.55
N GLU A 63 -2.83 -0.01 -6.26
CA GLU A 63 -3.83 0.90 -5.74
C GLU A 63 -5.22 0.41 -6.14
N TYR A 64 -6.21 0.62 -5.27
CA TYR A 64 -7.57 0.19 -5.52
C TYR A 64 -8.56 1.32 -5.46
N MET A 65 -9.52 1.28 -6.38
CA MET A 65 -10.62 2.22 -6.46
C MET A 65 -11.91 1.48 -6.78
N ASP A 66 -12.94 1.67 -5.96
CA ASP A 66 -14.28 1.18 -6.22
C ASP A 66 -15.03 2.18 -7.10
N LEU A 67 -15.73 1.67 -8.11
CA LEU A 67 -16.52 2.41 -9.08
C LEU A 67 -17.98 1.96 -9.07
N THR A 68 -18.89 2.86 -9.40
CA THR A 68 -20.25 2.48 -9.82
C THR A 68 -20.37 2.75 -11.32
N LEU A 69 -20.69 1.70 -12.08
CA LEU A 69 -20.84 1.74 -13.52
C LEU A 69 -22.32 1.54 -13.90
N ASP A 70 -22.77 2.21 -14.96
CA ASP A 70 -24.10 2.00 -15.51
C ASP A 70 -24.15 0.68 -16.29
N ASP A 71 -23.07 0.34 -17.02
CA ASP A 71 -22.91 -0.90 -17.77
C ASP A 71 -21.43 -1.32 -17.84
N CYS A 72 -21.18 -2.63 -17.93
CA CYS A 72 -19.86 -3.20 -18.25
C CYS A 72 -20.05 -4.55 -18.94
N LYS A 73 -19.93 -4.57 -20.26
CA LYS A 73 -20.05 -5.80 -21.06
C LYS A 73 -18.78 -6.62 -21.05
N ASP A 74 -17.64 -5.96 -21.16
CA ASP A 74 -16.31 -6.58 -21.17
C ASP A 74 -15.33 -5.77 -20.32
N PRO A 75 -14.96 -6.28 -19.13
CA PRO A 75 -13.98 -5.62 -18.27
C PRO A 75 -12.61 -5.46 -18.92
N VAL A 76 -12.17 -6.41 -19.75
CA VAL A 76 -10.84 -6.37 -20.40
C VAL A 76 -10.81 -5.25 -21.45
N GLU A 77 -11.86 -5.15 -22.30
CA GLU A 77 -11.99 -4.06 -23.25
C GLU A 77 -12.03 -2.71 -22.53
N MET A 78 -12.76 -2.63 -21.42
CA MET A 78 -12.88 -1.40 -20.65
C MET A 78 -11.53 -0.96 -20.07
N VAL A 79 -10.71 -1.88 -19.55
CA VAL A 79 -9.34 -1.62 -19.12
C VAL A 79 -8.47 -1.10 -20.27
N ALA A 80 -8.55 -1.72 -21.44
CA ALA A 80 -7.81 -1.28 -22.63
C ALA A 80 -8.19 0.15 -23.03
N ARG A 81 -9.50 0.48 -23.04
CA ARG A 81 -10.00 1.83 -23.33
C ARG A 81 -9.52 2.87 -22.31
N MET A 82 -9.51 2.54 -21.02
CA MET A 82 -8.97 3.41 -19.98
C MET A 82 -7.48 3.70 -20.23
N ASN A 83 -6.68 2.65 -20.41
CA ASN A 83 -5.23 2.76 -20.59
C ASN A 83 -4.85 3.51 -21.87
N ALA A 84 -5.66 3.45 -22.93
CA ALA A 84 -5.46 4.24 -24.14
C ALA A 84 -5.57 5.78 -23.91
N GLN A 85 -6.19 6.20 -22.82
CA GLN A 85 -6.36 7.61 -22.44
C GLN A 85 -5.49 8.04 -21.25
N MET A 86 -4.58 7.15 -20.80
CA MET A 86 -3.72 7.36 -19.63
C MET A 86 -2.25 7.40 -20.04
N ASN A 87 -1.41 7.99 -19.22
CA ASN A 87 0.04 7.90 -19.39
C ASN A 87 0.55 6.55 -18.86
N GLU A 88 1.82 6.23 -19.20
CA GLU A 88 2.42 4.94 -18.82
C GLU A 88 2.71 4.82 -17.32
N GLU A 89 2.77 5.94 -16.59
CA GLU A 89 3.10 5.98 -15.17
C GLU A 89 1.90 5.72 -14.24
N ILE A 90 0.66 5.73 -14.79
CA ILE A 90 -0.57 5.25 -14.13
C ILE A 90 -1.25 4.27 -15.09
N ARG A 91 -1.27 2.99 -14.71
CA ARG A 91 -1.82 1.92 -15.54
C ARG A 91 -2.89 1.16 -14.78
N VAL A 92 -4.05 1.03 -15.38
CA VAL A 92 -5.10 0.11 -14.92
C VAL A 92 -4.67 -1.30 -15.27
N GLN A 93 -4.64 -2.18 -14.28
CA GLN A 93 -4.23 -3.57 -14.41
C GLN A 93 -5.43 -4.51 -14.53
N GLU A 94 -6.47 -4.24 -13.73
CA GLU A 94 -7.63 -5.10 -13.61
C GLU A 94 -8.88 -4.29 -13.29
N LEU A 95 -10.02 -4.74 -13.82
CA LEU A 95 -11.36 -4.29 -13.45
C LEU A 95 -12.19 -5.51 -13.06
N THR A 96 -12.51 -5.64 -11.79
CA THR A 96 -13.30 -6.75 -11.25
C THR A 96 -14.73 -6.30 -10.98
N ILE A 97 -15.71 -7.03 -11.54
CA ILE A 97 -17.11 -6.79 -11.22
C ILE A 97 -17.43 -7.38 -9.85
N LEU A 98 -18.05 -6.58 -9.01
CA LEU A 98 -18.38 -6.92 -7.65
C LEU A 98 -19.85 -7.31 -7.49
N SER A 99 -20.13 -8.12 -6.46
CA SER A 99 -21.51 -8.39 -6.06
C SER A 99 -22.21 -7.10 -5.59
N GLU A 100 -23.53 -7.00 -5.73
CA GLU A 100 -24.31 -5.83 -5.26
C GLU A 100 -24.11 -5.57 -3.76
N LYS A 101 -23.88 -6.61 -2.96
CA LYS A 101 -23.64 -6.56 -1.52
C LYS A 101 -22.18 -6.32 -1.14
N ALA A 102 -21.29 -6.13 -2.11
CA ALA A 102 -19.87 -5.91 -1.86
C ALA A 102 -19.67 -4.70 -0.94
N LYS A 103 -18.82 -4.91 0.07
CA LYS A 103 -18.38 -3.83 0.97
C LYS A 103 -17.37 -2.93 0.24
N PRO A 104 -17.33 -1.63 0.54
CA PRO A 104 -16.31 -0.72 -0.01
C PRO A 104 -14.90 -1.19 0.36
N SER A 105 -13.96 -1.06 -0.58
CA SER A 105 -12.54 -1.43 -0.38
C SER A 105 -11.92 -0.73 0.83
N MET A 106 -12.24 0.55 1.04
CA MET A 106 -11.79 1.33 2.21
C MET A 106 -12.20 0.69 3.54
N ALA A 107 -13.37 0.05 3.60
CA ALA A 107 -13.88 -0.59 4.81
C ALA A 107 -13.32 -2.00 5.04
N MET A 108 -12.74 -2.60 4.00
CA MET A 108 -12.18 -3.96 4.05
C MET A 108 -10.67 -3.98 4.17
N LEU A 109 -10.01 -2.85 3.93
CA LEU A 109 -8.55 -2.74 4.01
C LEU A 109 -8.06 -3.12 5.39
N ALA A 110 -7.13 -4.08 5.46
CA ALA A 110 -6.56 -4.62 6.69
C ALA A 110 -5.03 -4.54 6.73
N ALA A 111 -4.35 -4.71 5.60
CA ALA A 111 -2.91 -4.65 5.53
C ALA A 111 -2.40 -4.13 4.17
N CYS A 112 -1.15 -3.67 4.16
CA CYS A 112 -0.42 -3.34 2.94
C CYS A 112 1.00 -3.89 3.00
N ASP A 113 1.49 -4.34 1.85
CA ASP A 113 2.89 -4.71 1.63
C ASP A 113 3.65 -3.52 1.06
N TYR A 114 4.84 -3.32 1.61
CA TYR A 114 5.75 -2.27 1.17
C TYR A 114 7.15 -2.82 0.94
N MET A 115 7.82 -2.20 0.01
CA MET A 115 9.25 -2.33 -0.22
C MET A 115 9.90 -0.98 -0.03
N VAL A 116 11.09 -0.97 0.55
CA VAL A 116 11.90 0.23 0.78
C VAL A 116 13.25 0.05 0.11
N ALA A 117 13.67 1.06 -0.63
CA ALA A 117 15.00 1.17 -1.21
C ALA A 117 15.67 2.46 -0.74
N VAL A 118 17.01 2.47 -0.66
CA VAL A 118 17.77 3.70 -0.47
C VAL A 118 17.98 4.35 -1.83
N LYS A 119 17.68 5.65 -1.91
CA LYS A 119 17.87 6.40 -3.15
C LYS A 119 19.36 6.56 -3.48
N ALA A 120 19.69 6.55 -4.74
CA ALA A 120 21.05 6.71 -5.22
C ALA A 120 21.73 7.95 -4.62
N GLY A 121 22.95 7.78 -4.10
CA GLY A 121 23.73 8.86 -3.48
C GLY A 121 23.26 9.31 -2.10
N LYS A 122 22.35 8.57 -1.47
CA LYS A 122 21.91 8.80 -0.09
C LYS A 122 22.56 7.79 0.87
N GLU A 123 22.83 8.27 2.09
CA GLU A 123 23.28 7.44 3.19
C GLU A 123 22.08 6.84 3.94
N SER A 124 22.27 5.66 4.51
CA SER A 124 21.27 5.00 5.36
C SER A 124 21.93 4.05 6.33
N PHE A 125 21.44 4.04 7.57
CA PHE A 125 21.85 3.07 8.59
C PHE A 125 21.45 1.62 8.26
N LEU A 126 20.67 1.40 7.22
CA LEU A 126 20.25 0.07 6.74
C LEU A 126 21.16 -0.50 5.64
N LEU A 127 22.15 0.26 5.16
CA LEU A 127 23.05 -0.21 4.12
C LEU A 127 24.09 -1.21 4.66
N PRO A 128 24.51 -2.21 3.87
CA PRO A 128 25.44 -3.25 4.32
C PRO A 128 26.75 -2.73 4.94
N GLU A 129 27.26 -1.62 4.46
CA GLU A 129 28.49 -0.99 4.96
C GLU A 129 28.38 -0.44 6.40
N GLN A 130 27.16 -0.32 6.93
CA GLN A 130 26.91 0.11 8.32
C GLN A 130 27.00 -1.06 9.32
N PHE A 131 27.13 -2.29 8.83
CA PHE A 131 27.23 -3.49 9.63
C PHE A 131 28.67 -4.04 9.65
N GLY A 132 29.04 -4.79 10.68
CA GLY A 132 30.34 -5.44 10.78
C GLY A 132 31.18 -5.04 11.98
N GLN A 133 32.51 -4.98 11.85
CA GLN A 133 33.49 -5.03 12.95
C GLN A 133 33.37 -3.96 14.05
N THR A 134 32.64 -2.88 13.84
CA THR A 134 32.48 -1.79 14.83
C THR A 134 31.01 -1.51 15.21
N GLY A 135 30.06 -2.18 14.56
CA GLY A 135 28.61 -1.98 14.80
C GLY A 135 28.09 -2.87 15.93
N LYS A 136 27.00 -2.45 16.56
CA LYS A 136 26.27 -3.23 17.57
C LYS A 136 25.69 -4.54 16.98
N TYR A 137 25.40 -4.56 15.69
CA TYR A 137 24.84 -5.68 14.95
C TYR A 137 25.76 -6.07 13.80
N ALA A 138 25.93 -7.37 13.58
CA ALA A 138 26.80 -7.90 12.53
C ALA A 138 26.13 -7.86 11.13
N SER A 139 24.81 -7.80 11.09
CA SER A 139 24.03 -7.76 9.84
C SER A 139 22.68 -7.06 10.01
N LEU A 140 22.04 -6.71 8.88
CA LEU A 140 20.69 -6.18 8.89
C LEU A 140 19.68 -7.23 9.42
N GLU A 141 19.90 -8.52 9.16
CA GLU A 141 19.06 -9.60 9.69
C GLU A 141 19.09 -9.65 11.21
N GLU A 142 20.27 -9.54 11.80
CA GLU A 142 20.44 -9.50 13.27
C GLU A 142 19.76 -8.27 13.86
N LEU A 143 19.92 -7.11 13.25
CA LEU A 143 19.24 -5.87 13.65
C LEU A 143 17.71 -6.04 13.64
N LEU A 144 17.14 -6.53 12.54
CA LEU A 144 15.69 -6.71 12.42
C LEU A 144 15.15 -7.73 13.41
N THR A 145 15.92 -8.80 13.67
CA THR A 145 15.57 -9.82 14.67
C THR A 145 15.54 -9.20 16.07
N ALA A 146 16.56 -8.43 16.45
CA ALA A 146 16.61 -7.76 17.74
C ALA A 146 15.50 -6.68 17.87
N PHE A 147 15.20 -5.94 16.79
CA PHE A 147 14.14 -4.97 16.76
C PHE A 147 12.76 -5.61 17.01
N LEU A 148 12.47 -6.72 16.31
CA LEU A 148 11.21 -7.43 16.46
C LEU A 148 11.09 -8.24 17.76
N ALA A 149 12.19 -8.51 18.45
CA ALA A 149 12.19 -9.18 19.75
C ALA A 149 11.73 -8.29 20.91
N GLN A 150 11.54 -6.99 20.68
CA GLN A 150 11.01 -6.07 21.69
C GLN A 150 9.53 -6.38 21.94
N ASP A 151 9.11 -6.38 23.21
CA ASP A 151 7.69 -6.52 23.59
C ASP A 151 6.85 -5.34 23.11
N GLN A 152 7.45 -4.15 23.07
CA GLN A 152 6.83 -2.91 22.63
C GLN A 152 7.76 -2.13 21.71
N ILE A 153 7.22 -1.62 20.62
CA ILE A 153 7.90 -0.68 19.73
C ILE A 153 7.05 0.59 19.75
N GLU A 154 7.49 1.55 20.54
CA GLU A 154 6.77 2.81 20.72
C GLU A 154 7.24 3.87 19.75
N ILE A 155 6.28 4.57 19.15
CA ILE A 155 6.51 5.74 18.30
C ILE A 155 5.69 6.92 18.78
N LEU A 156 6.24 8.12 18.65
CA LEU A 156 5.50 9.36 18.89
C LEU A 156 4.69 9.72 17.64
N LYS A 157 3.40 9.37 17.65
CA LYS A 157 2.49 9.72 16.56
C LYS A 157 1.98 11.14 16.75
N LYS A 158 2.40 12.04 15.87
CA LYS A 158 1.93 13.44 15.84
C LYS A 158 0.74 13.57 14.91
N THR A 159 -0.34 14.14 15.42
CA THR A 159 -1.51 14.57 14.64
C THR A 159 -1.61 16.08 14.68
N LYS A 160 -2.51 16.68 13.91
CA LYS A 160 -2.74 18.15 13.96
C LYS A 160 -3.20 18.66 15.33
N ARG A 161 -3.69 17.78 16.22
CA ARG A 161 -4.34 18.14 17.48
C ARG A 161 -3.74 17.47 18.71
N SER A 162 -2.90 16.45 18.55
CA SER A 162 -2.37 15.68 19.67
C SER A 162 -1.09 14.96 19.29
N GLU A 163 -0.25 14.71 20.28
CA GLU A 163 0.87 13.77 20.22
C GLU A 163 0.56 12.61 21.17
N SER A 164 0.78 11.39 20.73
CA SER A 164 0.57 10.20 21.57
C SER A 164 1.63 9.15 21.25
N LEU A 165 2.14 8.49 22.30
CA LEU A 165 2.93 7.28 22.17
C LEU A 165 2.00 6.14 21.74
N VAL A 166 2.39 5.43 20.69
CA VAL A 166 1.64 4.30 20.15
C VAL A 166 2.57 3.12 19.98
N ASN A 167 2.24 2.00 20.59
CA ASN A 167 2.94 0.74 20.34
C ASN A 167 2.52 0.19 18.98
N ILE A 168 3.49 0.00 18.09
CA ILE A 168 3.25 -0.51 16.72
C ILE A 168 3.70 -1.96 16.55
N ARG A 169 4.23 -2.63 17.58
CA ARG A 169 4.83 -3.97 17.48
C ARG A 169 3.87 -5.00 16.86
N GLU A 170 2.63 -5.04 17.32
CA GLU A 170 1.62 -5.98 16.82
C GLU A 170 1.11 -5.64 15.41
N ASN A 171 1.37 -4.43 14.96
CA ASN A 171 0.95 -3.92 13.65
C ASN A 171 2.01 -4.14 12.56
N ILE A 172 3.17 -4.67 12.92
CA ILE A 172 4.22 -5.11 12.00
C ILE A 172 4.07 -6.63 11.86
N TYR A 173 3.40 -7.07 10.78
CA TYR A 173 3.16 -8.49 10.56
C TYR A 173 4.41 -9.21 10.07
N VAL A 174 5.09 -8.62 9.07
CA VAL A 174 6.33 -9.13 8.52
C VAL A 174 7.30 -7.97 8.34
N LEU A 175 8.56 -8.18 8.68
CA LEU A 175 9.67 -7.27 8.42
C LEU A 175 10.88 -8.12 8.03
N SER A 176 11.40 -7.93 6.82
CA SER A 176 12.51 -8.74 6.29
C SER A 176 13.38 -7.92 5.34
N HIS A 177 14.67 -8.19 5.33
CA HIS A 177 15.60 -7.68 4.31
C HIS A 177 15.68 -8.61 3.08
N ASN A 178 15.13 -9.81 3.18
CA ASN A 178 15.18 -10.83 2.15
C ASN A 178 13.82 -10.99 1.48
N LYS A 179 13.77 -10.76 0.15
CA LYS A 179 12.55 -10.87 -0.65
C LYS A 179 11.90 -12.25 -0.55
N ASN A 180 12.69 -13.32 -0.67
CA ASN A 180 12.15 -14.69 -0.68
C ASN A 180 11.55 -15.06 0.69
N GLN A 181 12.17 -14.64 1.79
CA GLN A 181 11.62 -14.82 3.14
C GLN A 181 10.32 -14.04 3.31
N PHE A 182 10.26 -12.80 2.81
CA PHE A 182 9.07 -11.97 2.84
C PHE A 182 7.93 -12.61 2.04
N GLU A 183 8.19 -13.04 0.81
CA GLU A 183 7.19 -13.69 -0.06
C GLU A 183 6.70 -15.01 0.53
N ALA A 184 7.57 -15.81 1.15
CA ALA A 184 7.17 -17.04 1.84
C ALA A 184 6.26 -16.73 3.04
N ALA A 185 6.53 -15.69 3.81
CA ALA A 185 5.75 -15.28 4.98
C ALA A 185 4.38 -14.69 4.59
N THR A 186 4.32 -13.93 3.48
CA THR A 186 3.10 -13.26 2.99
C THR A 186 2.33 -14.06 1.95
N ARG A 187 2.82 -15.24 1.57
CA ARG A 187 2.27 -16.12 0.51
C ARG A 187 2.31 -15.51 -0.89
N GLY A 188 3.27 -14.61 -1.14
CA GLY A 188 3.67 -14.14 -2.46
C GLY A 188 2.55 -13.64 -3.37
N HIS A 189 2.05 -12.44 -3.12
CA HIS A 189 1.01 -11.84 -3.97
C HIS A 189 1.56 -10.59 -4.67
N GLY A 190 2.38 -10.71 -5.66
CA GLY A 190 2.70 -9.54 -6.46
C GLY A 190 4.04 -9.61 -7.16
N THR A 191 3.99 -9.34 -8.43
CA THR A 191 5.18 -9.09 -9.26
C THR A 191 5.46 -7.60 -9.20
N ILE A 192 6.68 -7.22 -8.83
CA ILE A 192 7.11 -5.81 -8.83
C ILE A 192 7.29 -5.38 -10.28
N SER A 193 6.45 -4.49 -10.77
CA SER A 193 6.51 -4.01 -12.16
C SER A 193 7.02 -2.57 -12.29
N CYS A 194 6.74 -1.71 -11.29
CA CYS A 194 7.03 -0.28 -11.39
C CYS A 194 8.46 0.14 -11.06
N LEU A 195 9.29 -0.74 -10.52
CA LEU A 195 10.69 -0.42 -10.19
C LEU A 195 11.68 -0.91 -11.23
N ASP A 196 11.22 -1.56 -12.28
CA ASP A 196 12.06 -1.96 -13.40
C ASP A 196 12.66 -0.72 -14.06
N GLY A 197 13.95 -0.49 -13.79
CA GLY A 197 14.69 0.67 -14.28
C GLY A 197 15.12 1.71 -13.23
N SER A 198 14.72 1.56 -11.95
CA SER A 198 15.34 2.35 -10.89
C SER A 198 16.69 1.72 -10.50
N SER A 199 17.71 2.55 -10.28
CA SER A 199 19.00 2.11 -9.73
C SER A 199 18.92 1.77 -8.23
N ASP A 200 17.73 1.90 -7.63
CA ASP A 200 17.51 1.77 -6.22
C ASP A 200 17.33 0.28 -5.87
N THR A 201 18.28 -0.29 -5.14
CA THR A 201 18.20 -1.68 -4.68
C THR A 201 17.30 -1.77 -3.45
N PRO A 202 16.27 -2.64 -3.45
CA PRO A 202 15.44 -2.86 -2.27
C PRO A 202 16.26 -3.42 -1.11
N ILE A 203 16.07 -2.84 0.06
CA ILE A 203 16.79 -3.22 1.27
C ILE A 203 15.88 -3.75 2.39
N LEU A 204 14.58 -3.44 2.31
CA LEU A 204 13.62 -3.81 3.35
C LEU A 204 12.25 -4.07 2.75
N TYR A 205 11.59 -5.11 3.22
CA TYR A 205 10.22 -5.49 2.92
C TYR A 205 9.41 -5.53 4.19
N MET A 206 8.17 -5.02 4.17
CA MET A 206 7.32 -5.01 5.33
C MET A 206 5.85 -5.19 4.99
N GLN A 207 5.13 -5.97 5.80
CA GLN A 207 3.68 -6.05 5.78
C GLN A 207 3.14 -5.39 7.05
N LEU A 208 2.32 -4.38 6.89
CA LEU A 208 1.85 -3.51 7.96
C LEU A 208 0.33 -3.45 8.01
N THR A 209 -0.22 -3.33 9.22
CA THR A 209 -1.65 -3.04 9.40
C THR A 209 -2.02 -1.75 8.66
N ALA A 210 -3.07 -1.83 7.86
CA ALA A 210 -3.66 -0.69 7.16
C ALA A 210 -5.18 -0.73 7.30
N GLY A 211 -5.80 0.42 7.49
CA GLY A 211 -7.26 0.51 7.58
C GLY A 211 -7.72 1.80 8.24
N SER A 212 -9.02 1.91 8.42
CA SER A 212 -9.64 3.10 9.01
C SER A 212 -9.45 3.23 10.53
N ILE A 213 -9.24 2.12 11.23
CA ILE A 213 -9.07 2.08 12.69
C ILE A 213 -7.59 2.24 13.03
N VAL A 214 -6.74 1.38 12.46
CA VAL A 214 -5.29 1.43 12.62
C VAL A 214 -4.65 1.48 11.25
N ASN A 215 -3.73 2.42 11.08
CA ASN A 215 -2.95 2.56 9.85
C ASN A 215 -1.51 2.90 10.22
N ILE A 216 -0.60 1.96 10.00
CA ILE A 216 0.83 2.16 10.22
C ILE A 216 1.49 2.44 8.88
N LYS A 217 2.10 3.62 8.81
CA LYS A 217 2.86 4.03 7.63
C LYS A 217 4.28 3.46 7.70
N PRO A 218 4.87 3.04 6.57
CA PRO A 218 6.25 2.52 6.54
C PRO A 218 7.28 3.51 7.11
N GLU A 219 7.07 4.81 6.95
CA GLU A 219 7.94 5.85 7.51
C GLU A 219 8.03 5.79 9.05
N LEU A 220 6.95 5.36 9.71
CA LEU A 220 6.94 5.21 11.17
C LEU A 220 7.79 4.02 11.62
N VAL A 221 7.82 2.95 10.85
CA VAL A 221 8.68 1.79 11.12
C VAL A 221 10.14 2.14 10.88
N LEU A 222 10.44 2.89 9.81
CA LEU A 222 11.81 3.38 9.54
C LEU A 222 12.30 4.33 10.64
N GLN A 223 11.43 5.22 11.13
CA GLN A 223 11.75 6.10 12.27
C GLN A 223 12.05 5.27 13.53
N ALA A 224 11.19 4.29 13.85
CA ALA A 224 11.39 3.43 15.01
C ALA A 224 12.68 2.60 14.91
N LEU A 225 13.05 2.13 13.74
CA LEU A 225 14.33 1.45 13.49
C LEU A 225 15.52 2.40 13.71
N ALA A 226 15.43 3.63 13.21
CA ALA A 226 16.47 4.64 13.40
C ALA A 226 16.65 4.96 14.90
N ASP A 227 15.55 5.19 15.61
CA ASP A 227 15.54 5.43 17.05
C ASP A 227 16.15 4.26 17.83
N PHE A 228 15.84 3.02 17.44
CA PHE A 228 16.37 1.79 18.07
C PHE A 228 17.88 1.65 17.94
N VAL A 229 18.47 2.11 16.84
CA VAL A 229 19.93 2.09 16.64
C VAL A 229 20.60 3.40 17.04
N GLY A 230 19.85 4.41 17.49
CA GLY A 230 20.37 5.72 17.87
C GLY A 230 20.85 6.55 16.66
N GLN A 231 20.24 6.37 15.50
CA GLN A 231 20.56 7.08 14.25
C GLN A 231 19.45 8.08 13.88
N ASN A 232 19.80 9.04 13.04
CA ASN A 232 18.82 9.97 12.52
C ASN A 232 18.08 9.36 11.30
N TYR A 233 16.76 9.55 11.27
CA TYR A 233 15.93 9.19 10.13
C TYR A 233 15.85 10.36 9.13
N ASP A 234 16.36 10.18 7.92
CA ASP A 234 16.13 11.10 6.80
C ASP A 234 15.02 10.54 5.90
N PRO A 235 13.78 11.08 5.93
CA PRO A 235 12.68 10.59 5.10
C PRO A 235 12.94 10.75 3.60
N LEU A 236 13.87 11.65 3.20
CA LEU A 236 14.22 11.88 1.80
C LEU A 236 15.25 10.87 1.27
N ALA A 237 15.88 10.08 2.14
CA ALA A 237 16.84 9.04 1.74
C ALA A 237 16.18 7.82 1.14
N TYR A 238 14.89 7.60 1.41
CA TYR A 238 14.20 6.37 1.05
C TYR A 238 13.20 6.56 -0.09
N GLN A 239 13.15 5.57 -0.98
CA GLN A 239 12.04 5.34 -1.89
C GLN A 239 11.16 4.24 -1.29
N ILE A 240 9.91 4.56 -1.02
CA ILE A 240 8.92 3.61 -0.52
C ILE A 240 7.96 3.25 -1.65
N HIS A 241 7.73 1.97 -1.82
CA HIS A 241 6.85 1.41 -2.84
C HIS A 241 5.81 0.49 -2.20
N ARG A 242 4.53 0.73 -2.47
CA ARG A 242 3.44 -0.16 -2.05
C ARG A 242 3.29 -1.28 -3.06
N MET A 243 3.48 -2.52 -2.62
CA MET A 243 3.44 -3.69 -3.49
C MET A 243 2.01 -4.24 -3.65
N GLU A 244 1.25 -4.32 -2.53
CA GLU A 244 -0.12 -4.85 -2.54
C GLU A 244 -0.93 -4.31 -1.36
N MET A 245 -2.27 -4.36 -1.51
CA MET A 245 -3.23 -4.02 -0.47
C MET A 245 -4.16 -5.21 -0.22
N TYR A 246 -4.33 -5.55 1.04
CA TYR A 246 -5.09 -6.72 1.47
C TYR A 246 -6.32 -6.34 2.28
N GLY A 247 -7.36 -7.13 2.12
CA GLY A 247 -8.46 -7.17 3.07
C GLY A 247 -8.41 -8.44 3.91
N ASP A 248 -9.03 -8.40 5.07
CA ASP A 248 -9.25 -9.59 5.88
C ASP A 248 -10.52 -10.30 5.40
N ALA A 249 -10.35 -11.52 4.88
CA ALA A 249 -11.46 -12.30 4.34
C ALA A 249 -12.46 -12.75 5.41
N ASP A 250 -12.02 -12.89 6.65
CA ASP A 250 -12.81 -13.33 7.79
C ASP A 250 -13.18 -12.18 8.73
N GLY A 251 -12.66 -10.96 8.45
CA GLY A 251 -12.83 -9.77 9.27
C GLY A 251 -14.27 -9.28 9.36
N LYS A 252 -14.71 -8.96 10.57
CA LYS A 252 -15.97 -8.25 10.84
C LYS A 252 -15.72 -6.75 10.84
N LYS A 253 -16.77 -5.99 10.55
CA LYS A 253 -16.70 -4.52 10.58
C LYS A 253 -16.34 -4.04 11.99
N GLY A 254 -15.24 -3.30 12.12
CA GLY A 254 -14.80 -2.68 13.37
C GLY A 254 -13.86 -3.56 14.21
N GLU A 255 -13.50 -4.75 13.75
CA GLU A 255 -12.46 -5.58 14.35
C GLU A 255 -11.12 -5.32 13.64
N VAL A 256 -10.05 -5.18 14.43
CA VAL A 256 -8.67 -5.17 13.95
C VAL A 256 -8.06 -6.49 14.35
N HIS A 257 -7.86 -7.38 13.39
CA HIS A 257 -7.13 -8.61 13.64
C HIS A 257 -5.64 -8.34 13.42
N THR A 258 -4.83 -8.66 14.39
CA THR A 258 -3.37 -8.68 14.29
C THR A 258 -2.89 -10.13 14.17
N MET A 259 -1.62 -10.35 13.92
CA MET A 259 -1.04 -11.71 13.86
C MET A 259 -1.16 -12.46 15.19
N ASN A 260 -1.29 -11.71 16.30
CA ASN A 260 -1.42 -12.26 17.67
C ASN A 260 -2.88 -12.31 18.16
N SER A 261 -3.85 -11.99 17.30
CA SER A 261 -5.27 -12.11 17.65
C SER A 261 -5.67 -13.58 17.80
N GLU A 262 -6.65 -13.89 18.64
CA GLU A 262 -7.23 -15.25 18.76
C GLU A 262 -7.70 -15.81 17.41
N ILE A 263 -8.18 -14.92 16.52
CA ILE A 263 -8.50 -15.22 15.13
C ILE A 263 -7.45 -14.50 14.27
N PRO A 264 -6.47 -15.23 13.71
CA PRO A 264 -5.47 -14.60 12.86
C PRO A 264 -6.09 -14.05 11.57
N CYS A 265 -5.60 -12.90 11.12
CA CYS A 265 -5.98 -12.32 9.84
C CYS A 265 -5.79 -13.30 8.69
N ARG A 266 -6.84 -13.50 7.90
CA ARG A 266 -6.72 -14.17 6.60
C ARG A 266 -6.65 -13.12 5.50
N LEU A 267 -5.45 -12.60 5.29
CA LEU A 267 -5.19 -11.56 4.30
C LEU A 267 -5.30 -12.12 2.89
N VAL A 268 -6.10 -11.47 2.07
CA VAL A 268 -6.22 -11.74 0.63
C VAL A 268 -6.20 -10.41 -0.14
N PRO A 269 -5.64 -10.37 -1.37
CA PRO A 269 -5.64 -9.16 -2.17
C PRO A 269 -7.05 -8.58 -2.32
N LEU A 270 -7.17 -7.27 -2.28
CA LEU A 270 -8.47 -6.60 -2.40
C LEU A 270 -9.20 -6.95 -3.71
N SER A 271 -8.48 -7.24 -4.79
CA SER A 271 -9.07 -7.70 -6.05
C SER A 271 -9.85 -9.02 -5.92
N SER A 272 -9.40 -9.91 -5.02
CA SER A 272 -10.05 -11.22 -4.82
C SER A 272 -11.30 -11.15 -3.95
N LEU A 273 -11.51 -10.05 -3.22
CA LEU A 273 -12.64 -9.91 -2.29
C LEU A 273 -13.91 -9.44 -2.97
N ASN A 274 -15.01 -10.18 -2.73
CA ASN A 274 -16.34 -9.88 -3.25
C ASN A 274 -16.45 -9.87 -4.78
N ALA A 275 -15.48 -10.44 -5.49
CA ALA A 275 -15.58 -10.67 -6.92
C ALA A 275 -16.77 -11.59 -7.24
N THR A 276 -17.52 -11.26 -8.27
CA THR A 276 -18.54 -12.15 -8.81
C THR A 276 -17.81 -13.33 -9.47
N LYS A 277 -18.07 -14.55 -9.05
CA LYS A 277 -17.55 -15.72 -9.78
C LYS A 277 -18.21 -15.71 -11.16
N GLN A 278 -17.41 -15.54 -12.18
CA GLN A 278 -17.82 -15.75 -13.59
C GLN A 278 -18.02 -17.23 -13.85
#